data_23dcac95d4de8703cfd33e8e88d823d4
#
_entry.id   23dcac95d4de8703cfd33e8e88d823d4
#
_cell.length_a   1.000
_cell.length_b   1.000
_cell.length_c   1.000
_cell.angle_alpha   90.00
_cell.angle_beta   90.00
_cell.angle_gamma   90.00
#
_symmetry.space_group_name_H-M   'P 1'
#
loop_
_entity.id
_entity.type
_entity.pdbx_description
1 polymer ?
#
loop_
_entity_poly.entity_id
_entity_poly.type
_entity_poly.pdbx_seq_one_letter_code
_entity_poly.pdbx_strand_id
1 'polypeptide(L)' 'MLMIRLRRGGAKHNPVYRVVVSDSRKDTQADYLEQVGFYNPNLEPPEIRLDLDKVEEWRGKGAGVSETVRSLIRKAQMQQ' A
#
# COMPACT_ATOMS: atom_id res chain seq x y z
N MET A 1 -10.05 -4.32 -12.75
CA MET A 1 -9.24 -5.22 -11.94
C MET A 1 -8.83 -4.54 -10.63
N LEU A 2 -8.96 -5.22 -9.52
CA LEU A 2 -8.55 -4.67 -8.24
C LEU A 2 -7.04 -4.78 -8.06
N MET A 3 -6.45 -3.72 -7.50
CA MET A 3 -5.01 -3.65 -7.24
C MET A 3 -4.75 -3.10 -5.85
N ILE A 4 -3.78 -3.68 -5.17
CA ILE A 4 -3.22 -3.13 -3.94
C ILE A 4 -2.04 -2.27 -4.36
N ARG A 5 -2.13 -0.97 -4.14
CA ARG A 5 -1.14 -0.02 -4.63
C ARG A 5 -0.98 1.17 -3.69
N LEU A 6 0.08 1.97 -3.92
CA LEU A 6 0.34 3.15 -3.11
C LEU A 6 -0.45 4.35 -3.60
N ARG A 7 -0.96 5.12 -2.64
CA ARG A 7 -1.57 6.41 -2.88
C ARG A 7 -0.73 7.46 -2.18
N ARG A 8 -0.24 8.43 -2.94
CA ARG A 8 0.59 9.50 -2.38
C ARG A 8 -0.26 10.48 -1.59
N GLY A 9 0.26 10.90 -0.42
CA GLY A 9 -0.33 11.94 0.39
C GLY A 9 0.76 12.73 1.06
N GLY A 10 0.38 13.57 2.05
CA GLY A 10 1.33 14.37 2.80
C GLY A 10 1.76 15.64 2.07
N ALA A 11 2.79 16.30 2.61
CA ALA A 11 3.29 17.57 2.07
C ALA A 11 4.11 17.36 0.82
N LYS A 12 4.32 18.44 0.07
CA LYS A 12 5.05 18.41 -1.20
C LYS A 12 6.47 17.87 -1.04
N HIS A 13 7.15 18.21 0.06
CA HIS A 13 8.53 17.80 0.30
C HIS A 13 8.65 16.65 1.30
N ASN A 14 7.54 16.19 1.86
CA ASN A 14 7.49 15.08 2.79
C ASN A 14 6.38 14.12 2.41
N PRO A 15 6.52 13.41 1.27
CA PRO A 15 5.47 12.52 0.84
C PRO A 15 5.32 11.33 1.79
N VAL A 16 4.08 10.98 2.07
CA VAL A 16 3.74 9.74 2.75
C VAL A 16 2.82 8.96 1.82
N TYR A 17 2.71 7.65 2.04
CA TYR A 17 1.95 6.80 1.15
C TYR A 17 0.98 5.95 1.95
N ARG A 18 -0.21 5.78 1.40
CA ARG A 18 -1.18 4.84 1.92
C ARG A 18 -1.21 3.65 0.99
N VAL A 19 -1.24 2.46 1.57
CA VAL A 19 -1.40 1.23 0.80
C VAL A 19 -2.89 0.95 0.72
N VAL A 20 -3.45 1.02 -0.48
CA VAL A 20 -4.89 0.97 -0.67
C VAL A 20 -5.26 -0.06 -1.73
N VAL A 21 -6.49 -0.56 -1.63
CA VAL A 21 -7.09 -1.43 -2.65
C VAL A 21 -8.01 -0.58 -3.49
N SER A 22 -7.77 -0.55 -4.80
CA SER A 22 -8.59 0.23 -5.71
C SER A 22 -8.64 -0.43 -7.09
N ASP A 23 -9.53 0.09 -7.94
CA ASP A 23 -9.64 -0.40 -9.32
C ASP A 23 -8.47 0.16 -10.12
N SER A 24 -7.70 -0.73 -10.76
CA SER A 24 -6.52 -0.35 -11.55
C SER A 24 -6.86 0.55 -12.75
N ARG A 25 -8.13 0.58 -13.16
CA ARG A 25 -8.59 1.44 -14.25
C ARG A 25 -8.78 2.89 -13.82
N LYS A 26 -8.74 3.16 -12.51
CA LYS A 26 -8.89 4.50 -11.96
C LYS A 26 -7.52 5.07 -11.59
N ASP A 27 -7.45 6.41 -11.57
CA ASP A 27 -6.26 7.11 -11.09
C ASP A 27 -5.96 6.72 -9.64
N THR A 28 -4.68 6.67 -9.27
CA THR A 28 -4.27 6.36 -7.90
C THR A 28 -4.78 7.38 -6.89
N GLN A 29 -5.14 8.58 -7.34
CA GLN A 29 -5.71 9.62 -6.47
C GLN A 29 -7.23 9.55 -6.38
N ALA A 30 -7.87 8.63 -7.12
CA ALA A 30 -9.31 8.42 -7.03
C ALA A 30 -9.67 7.67 -5.75
N ASP A 31 -10.97 7.55 -5.49
CA ASP A 31 -11.45 6.82 -4.32
C ASP A 31 -10.94 5.38 -4.32
N TYR A 32 -10.71 4.86 -3.13
CA TYR A 32 -10.28 3.49 -2.93
C TYR A 32 -11.31 2.73 -2.08
N LEU A 33 -11.23 1.39 -2.13
CA LEU A 33 -12.16 0.53 -1.40
C LEU A 33 -11.76 0.38 0.06
N GLU A 34 -10.46 0.22 0.33
CA GLU A 34 -9.97 0.00 1.69
C GLU A 34 -8.51 0.40 1.78
N GLN A 35 -8.11 0.95 2.91
CA GLN A 35 -6.71 1.19 3.21
C GLN A 35 -6.19 0.01 4.04
N VAL A 36 -5.13 -0.64 3.56
CA VAL A 36 -4.57 -1.82 4.21
C VAL A 36 -3.19 -1.56 4.79
N GLY A 37 -2.66 -0.35 4.66
CA GLY A 37 -1.37 -0.04 5.22
C GLY A 37 -0.95 1.41 5.02
N PHE A 38 0.25 1.69 5.51
CA PHE A 38 0.83 3.03 5.51
C PHE A 38 2.34 2.90 5.36
N TYR A 39 2.94 3.80 4.57
CA TYR A 39 4.38 3.81 4.36
C TYR A 39 4.89 5.24 4.47
N ASN A 40 5.84 5.48 5.35
CA ASN A 40 6.47 6.78 5.53
C ASN A 40 7.98 6.63 5.31
N PRO A 41 8.49 6.99 4.11
CA PRO A 41 9.92 6.88 3.82
C PRO A 41 10.76 8.00 4.43
N ASN A 42 10.12 9.01 5.02
CA ASN A 42 10.83 10.16 5.57
C ASN A 42 11.48 9.88 6.92
N LEU A 43 11.09 8.78 7.57
CA LEU A 43 11.66 8.37 8.85
C LEU A 43 12.89 7.51 8.64
N GLU A 44 13.75 7.48 9.67
CA GLU A 44 14.97 6.67 9.65
C GLU A 44 14.97 5.73 10.86
N PRO A 45 14.72 4.42 10.69
CA PRO A 45 14.37 3.75 9.42
C PRO A 45 12.95 4.09 8.95
N PRO A 46 12.63 3.84 7.67
CA PRO A 46 11.29 4.10 7.16
C PRO A 46 10.22 3.32 7.93
N GLU A 47 9.08 3.96 8.13
CA GLU A 47 7.94 3.31 8.79
C GLU A 47 7.10 2.58 7.77
N ILE A 48 6.88 1.30 8.02
CA ILE A 48 6.03 0.46 7.19
C ILE A 48 5.01 -0.21 8.11
N ARG A 49 3.74 0.07 7.89
CA ARG A 49 2.65 -0.56 8.62
C ARG A 49 1.74 -1.22 7.61
N LEU A 50 1.65 -2.54 7.64
CA LEU A 50 0.80 -3.30 6.75
C LEU A 50 -0.05 -4.28 7.55
N ASP A 51 -1.35 -4.26 7.28
CA ASP A 51 -2.24 -5.29 7.79
C ASP A 51 -2.14 -6.48 6.83
N LEU A 52 -1.23 -7.40 7.13
CA LEU A 52 -0.95 -8.53 6.26
C LEU A 52 -2.17 -9.44 6.09
N ASP A 53 -3.01 -9.54 7.10
CA ASP A 53 -4.24 -10.34 7.02
C ASP A 53 -5.19 -9.74 5.97
N LYS A 54 -5.34 -8.42 5.98
CA LYS A 54 -6.17 -7.74 4.98
C LYS A 54 -5.59 -7.87 3.58
N VAL A 55 -4.27 -7.74 3.46
CA VAL A 55 -3.60 -7.92 2.17
C VAL A 55 -3.88 -9.31 1.61
N GLU A 56 -3.74 -10.35 2.44
CA GLU A 56 -3.99 -11.72 1.99
C GLU A 56 -5.47 -11.93 1.66
N GLU A 57 -6.37 -11.34 2.43
CA GLU A 57 -7.80 -11.42 2.15
C GLU A 57 -8.14 -10.86 0.77
N TRP A 58 -7.61 -9.68 0.43
CA TRP A 58 -7.86 -9.08 -0.88
C TRP A 58 -7.19 -9.86 -2.02
N ARG A 59 -5.99 -10.38 -1.76
CA ARG A 59 -5.32 -11.24 -2.76
C ARG A 59 -6.14 -12.49 -3.03
N GLY A 60 -6.72 -13.06 -1.99
CA GLY A 60 -7.62 -14.21 -2.13
C GLY A 60 -8.86 -13.91 -2.96
N LYS A 61 -9.26 -12.64 -3.02
CA LYS A 61 -10.38 -12.18 -3.86
C LYS A 61 -9.94 -11.81 -5.28
N GLY A 62 -8.67 -12.02 -5.60
CA GLY A 62 -8.16 -11.78 -6.94
C GLY A 62 -7.48 -10.43 -7.13
N ALA A 63 -7.26 -9.65 -6.08
CA ALA A 63 -6.55 -8.38 -6.21
C ALA A 63 -5.09 -8.61 -6.56
N GLY A 64 -4.59 -7.85 -7.54
CA GLY A 64 -3.17 -7.83 -7.85
C GLY A 64 -2.42 -6.94 -6.88
N VAL A 65 -1.09 -7.01 -6.93
CA VAL A 65 -0.22 -6.22 -6.05
C VAL A 65 0.81 -5.51 -6.91
N SER A 66 0.96 -4.18 -6.72
CA SER A 66 1.98 -3.44 -7.44
C SER A 66 3.37 -3.87 -6.99
N GLU A 67 4.39 -3.65 -7.83
CA GLU A 67 5.76 -4.05 -7.48
C GLU A 67 6.26 -3.35 -6.23
N THR A 68 5.95 -2.07 -6.07
CA THR A 68 6.37 -1.31 -4.89
C THR A 68 5.73 -1.89 -3.64
N VAL A 69 4.43 -2.19 -3.67
CA VAL A 69 3.74 -2.78 -2.53
C VAL A 69 4.27 -4.18 -2.24
N ARG A 70 4.58 -4.95 -3.27
CA ARG A 70 5.17 -6.28 -3.09
C ARG A 70 6.48 -6.19 -2.31
N SER A 71 7.31 -5.21 -2.64
CA SER A 71 8.56 -4.96 -1.92
C SER A 71 8.29 -4.58 -0.46
N LEU A 72 7.28 -3.74 -0.20
CA LEU A 72 6.91 -3.35 1.16
C LEU A 72 6.39 -4.54 1.97
N ILE A 73 5.60 -5.41 1.34
CA ILE A 73 5.11 -6.62 2.01
C ILE A 73 6.28 -7.49 2.46
N ARG A 74 7.27 -7.67 1.57
CA ARG A 74 8.46 -8.45 1.90
C ARG A 74 9.20 -7.85 3.08
N LYS A 75 9.39 -6.53 3.10
CA LYS A 75 10.06 -5.84 4.21
C LYS A 75 9.28 -5.95 5.50
N ALA A 76 7.96 -5.82 5.44
CA ALA A 76 7.11 -5.96 6.62
C ALA A 76 7.20 -7.36 7.20
N GLN A 77 7.24 -8.39 6.37
CA GLN A 77 7.38 -9.77 6.83
C GLN A 77 8.74 -10.00 7.49
N MET A 78 9.78 -9.35 7.01
CA MET A 78 11.11 -9.47 7.58
C MET A 78 11.24 -8.77 8.94
N GLN A 79 10.39 -7.80 9.23
CA GLN A 79 10.41 -7.06 10.50
C GLN A 79 9.64 -7.75 11.62
N GLN A 80 8.92 -8.81 11.31
CA GLN A 80 8.13 -9.54 12.31
C GLN A 80 8.95 -10.66 13.00
#